data_63eae3595abb0b351d6756417e35bd04
#
_entry.id   63eae3595abb0b351d6756417e35bd04
#
_cell.length_a   1.000
_cell.length_b   1.000
_cell.length_c   1.000
_cell.angle_alpha   90.00
_cell.angle_beta   90.00
_cell.angle_gamma   90.00
#
_symmetry.space_group_name_H-M   'P 1'
#
loop_
_entity.id
_entity.type
_entity.pdbx_description
1 polymer ?
#
loop_
_entity_poly.entity_id
_entity_poly.type
_entity_poly.pdbx_seq_one_letter_code
_entity_poly.pdbx_strand_id
1 'polypeptide(L)'
;IKLQGKNVFEYSEHEMESIRGNHVSMIFQDPMTSLNPVMTVGDQIAEEIQLHDKKIDKKQALDKAKAMLEMVGIPGQRAAEYPHQFSGGMKQRVVIAMALVCNPDLLIADEPTTALDVTIQAQVLDLMQKLKEQYNTSMLMITHDLGIVAEVCDEVSIMYAGRIVEHGNLEDIFENTSHPYTEGLFGSLPDIEHRTEELHPIPGLMPDPTDLPSGCPFHPRCAYCTELCKTRRPVETRLSDTHTVACLAYEEGTGVVLGGKRSE
;
A
#
# COMPACT_ATOMS: atom_id res chain seq x y z
N ILE A 1 -16.26 4.47 -0.27
CA ILE A 1 -15.47 3.61 -1.20
C ILE A 1 -16.45 3.01 -2.20
N LYS A 2 -16.08 3.06 -3.49
CA LYS A 2 -16.88 2.47 -4.57
C LYS A 2 -16.05 1.42 -5.31
N LEU A 3 -16.66 0.29 -5.61
CA LEU A 3 -16.11 -0.75 -6.47
C LEU A 3 -17.06 -0.93 -7.65
N GLN A 4 -16.55 -0.83 -8.89
CA GLN A 4 -17.35 -0.92 -10.11
C GLN A 4 -18.60 0.00 -10.09
N GLY A 5 -18.46 1.20 -9.50
CA GLY A 5 -19.53 2.21 -9.41
C GLY A 5 -20.50 2.03 -8.23
N LYS A 6 -20.56 0.87 -7.57
CA LYS A 6 -21.41 0.59 -6.38
C LYS A 6 -20.63 0.85 -5.09
N ASN A 7 -21.26 1.43 -4.09
CA ASN A 7 -20.65 1.65 -2.79
C ASN A 7 -20.42 0.29 -2.09
N VAL A 8 -19.21 0.07 -1.57
CA VAL A 8 -18.83 -1.21 -0.92
C VAL A 8 -19.73 -1.54 0.27
N PHE A 9 -20.23 -0.54 0.99
CA PHE A 9 -21.15 -0.74 2.12
C PHE A 9 -22.59 -1.12 1.73
N GLU A 10 -22.93 -1.10 0.44
CA GLU A 10 -24.24 -1.50 -0.07
C GLU A 10 -24.30 -2.96 -0.54
N TYR A 11 -23.15 -3.65 -0.51
CA TYR A 11 -23.10 -5.08 -0.81
C TYR A 11 -23.54 -5.90 0.39
N SER A 12 -24.37 -6.93 0.15
CA SER A 12 -24.65 -7.97 1.14
C SER A 12 -23.42 -8.83 1.38
N GLU A 13 -23.37 -9.56 2.50
CA GLU A 13 -22.24 -10.46 2.78
C GLU A 13 -22.05 -11.52 1.69
N HIS A 14 -23.13 -12.06 1.15
CA HIS A 14 -23.06 -13.02 0.04
C HIS A 14 -22.49 -12.44 -1.25
N GLU A 15 -22.81 -11.17 -1.59
CA GLU A 15 -22.19 -10.48 -2.70
C GLU A 15 -20.71 -10.22 -2.42
N MET A 16 -20.36 -9.85 -1.17
CA MET A 16 -18.95 -9.64 -0.77
C MET A 16 -18.12 -10.92 -0.83
N GLU A 17 -18.68 -12.10 -0.53
CA GLU A 17 -18.00 -13.38 -0.74
C GLU A 17 -17.60 -13.61 -2.19
N SER A 18 -18.42 -13.19 -3.14
CA SER A 18 -18.10 -13.30 -4.57
C SER A 18 -17.10 -12.28 -5.06
N ILE A 19 -16.89 -11.18 -4.31
CA ILE A 19 -15.96 -10.10 -4.63
C ILE A 19 -14.57 -10.38 -4.07
N ARG A 20 -14.50 -10.82 -2.79
CA ARG A 20 -13.24 -11.12 -2.11
C ARG A 20 -12.54 -12.29 -2.80
N GLY A 21 -11.26 -12.13 -3.13
CA GLY A 21 -10.44 -13.09 -3.84
C GLY A 21 -10.63 -13.10 -5.37
N ASN A 22 -11.80 -12.70 -5.88
CA ASN A 22 -12.11 -12.72 -7.30
C ASN A 22 -11.95 -11.34 -7.97
N HIS A 23 -12.60 -10.29 -7.43
CA HIS A 23 -12.49 -8.92 -7.94
C HIS A 23 -11.50 -8.07 -7.14
N VAL A 24 -11.44 -8.29 -5.84
CA VAL A 24 -10.51 -7.62 -4.94
C VAL A 24 -9.77 -8.68 -4.14
N SER A 25 -8.47 -8.72 -4.26
CA SER A 25 -7.61 -9.61 -3.50
C SER A 25 -6.66 -8.82 -2.61
N MET A 26 -6.14 -9.46 -1.55
CA MET A 26 -5.28 -8.79 -0.58
C MET A 26 -4.10 -9.69 -0.19
N ILE A 27 -2.91 -9.07 -0.18
CA ILE A 27 -1.71 -9.63 0.44
C ILE A 27 -1.58 -8.97 1.80
N PHE A 28 -1.60 -9.76 2.86
CA PHE A 28 -1.47 -9.27 4.24
C PHE A 28 0.00 -9.10 4.63
N GLN A 29 0.25 -8.27 5.64
CA GLN A 29 1.56 -7.87 6.14
C GLN A 29 2.49 -9.03 6.51
N ASP A 30 1.97 -10.16 6.97
CA ASP A 30 2.76 -11.33 7.37
C ASP A 30 2.44 -12.57 6.51
N PRO A 31 3.32 -12.93 5.55
CA PRO A 31 3.13 -14.12 4.73
C PRO A 31 3.25 -15.43 5.53
N MET A 32 3.88 -15.38 6.72
CA MET A 32 4.07 -16.57 7.56
C MET A 32 2.78 -17.03 8.21
N THR A 33 1.88 -16.10 8.53
CA THR A 33 0.56 -16.35 9.13
C THR A 33 -0.53 -16.54 8.08
N SER A 34 -0.29 -16.13 6.83
CA SER A 34 -1.27 -16.19 5.74
C SER A 34 -1.42 -17.61 5.17
N LEU A 35 -0.40 -18.48 5.32
CA LEU A 35 -0.42 -19.84 4.79
C LEU A 35 -0.83 -20.87 5.86
N ASN A 36 -1.75 -21.74 5.50
CA ASN A 36 -2.15 -22.86 6.36
C ASN A 36 -1.02 -23.92 6.41
N PRO A 37 -0.40 -24.16 7.59
CA PRO A 37 0.75 -25.05 7.70
C PRO A 37 0.47 -26.52 7.47
N VAL A 38 -0.79 -26.94 7.54
CA VAL A 38 -1.22 -28.34 7.39
C VAL A 38 -1.81 -28.67 6.01
N MET A 39 -1.80 -27.71 5.09
CA MET A 39 -2.18 -27.90 3.69
C MET A 39 -0.98 -27.70 2.77
N THR A 40 -0.95 -28.41 1.64
CA THR A 40 0.08 -28.17 0.61
C THR A 40 -0.13 -26.80 -0.05
N VAL A 41 0.93 -26.17 -0.56
CA VAL A 41 0.79 -24.86 -1.21
C VAL A 41 -0.07 -24.93 -2.48
N GLY A 42 -0.02 -26.06 -3.20
CA GLY A 42 -0.86 -26.28 -4.38
C GLY A 42 -2.35 -26.42 -4.03
N ASP A 43 -2.66 -27.13 -2.93
CA ASP A 43 -4.07 -27.26 -2.49
C ASP A 43 -4.63 -25.92 -2.03
N GLN A 44 -3.85 -25.05 -1.38
CA GLN A 44 -4.30 -23.71 -0.95
C GLN A 44 -4.62 -22.81 -2.16
N ILE A 45 -3.75 -22.80 -3.18
CA ILE A 45 -4.01 -22.04 -4.41
C ILE A 45 -5.21 -22.64 -5.18
N ALA A 46 -5.33 -23.97 -5.22
CA ALA A 46 -6.42 -24.65 -5.91
C ALA A 46 -7.76 -24.43 -5.21
N GLU A 47 -7.78 -24.31 -3.88
CA GLU A 47 -8.96 -23.98 -3.10
C GLU A 47 -9.53 -22.61 -3.50
N GLU A 48 -8.68 -21.59 -3.63
CA GLU A 48 -9.08 -20.25 -4.08
C GLU A 48 -9.76 -20.30 -5.46
N ILE A 49 -9.18 -21.05 -6.39
CA ILE A 49 -9.78 -21.25 -7.72
C ILE A 49 -11.17 -21.92 -7.63
N GLN A 50 -11.31 -22.96 -6.80
CA GLN A 50 -12.56 -23.70 -6.68
C GLN A 50 -13.67 -22.93 -5.94
N LEU A 51 -13.31 -21.99 -5.06
CA LEU A 51 -14.27 -21.11 -4.41
C LEU A 51 -14.98 -20.21 -5.42
N HIS A 52 -14.26 -19.72 -6.45
CA HIS A 52 -14.79 -18.79 -7.43
C HIS A 52 -15.23 -19.43 -8.76
N ASP A 53 -14.69 -20.60 -9.12
CA ASP A 53 -15.11 -21.38 -10.29
C ASP A 53 -15.61 -22.77 -9.87
N LYS A 54 -16.89 -22.86 -9.55
CA LYS A 54 -17.55 -24.12 -9.11
C LYS A 54 -17.65 -25.18 -10.21
N LYS A 55 -17.29 -24.86 -11.46
CA LYS A 55 -17.31 -25.80 -12.59
C LYS A 55 -15.99 -26.53 -12.76
N ILE A 56 -14.91 -26.02 -12.15
CA ILE A 56 -13.58 -26.59 -12.27
C ILE A 56 -13.43 -27.82 -11.37
N ASP A 57 -12.90 -28.89 -11.89
CA ASP A 57 -12.57 -30.05 -11.07
C ASP A 57 -11.24 -29.85 -10.29
N LYS A 58 -11.03 -30.68 -9.26
CA LYS A 58 -9.85 -30.58 -8.39
C LYS A 58 -8.53 -30.71 -9.18
N LYS A 59 -8.51 -31.55 -10.20
CA LYS A 59 -7.30 -31.78 -11.02
C LYS A 59 -6.97 -30.53 -11.86
N GLN A 60 -7.96 -29.96 -12.51
CA GLN A 60 -7.82 -28.73 -13.30
C GLN A 60 -7.41 -27.54 -12.41
N ALA A 61 -8.00 -27.42 -11.21
CA ALA A 61 -7.61 -26.37 -10.25
C ALA A 61 -6.15 -26.54 -9.82
N LEU A 62 -5.70 -27.77 -9.54
CA LEU A 62 -4.31 -28.03 -9.18
C LEU A 62 -3.34 -27.78 -10.35
N ASP A 63 -3.73 -28.08 -11.58
CA ASP A 63 -2.91 -27.78 -12.77
C ASP A 63 -2.77 -26.26 -12.99
N LYS A 64 -3.84 -25.48 -12.78
CA LYS A 64 -3.77 -24.01 -12.74
C LYS A 64 -2.89 -23.50 -11.60
N ALA A 65 -3.01 -24.08 -10.41
CA ALA A 65 -2.17 -23.73 -9.26
C ALA A 65 -0.67 -23.95 -9.56
N LYS A 66 -0.30 -25.05 -10.21
CA LYS A 66 1.07 -25.32 -10.64
C LYS A 66 1.57 -24.29 -11.66
N ALA A 67 0.75 -23.96 -12.65
CA ALA A 67 1.09 -22.93 -13.63
C ALA A 67 1.33 -21.57 -12.95
N MET A 68 0.48 -21.22 -11.96
CA MET A 68 0.65 -19.97 -11.20
C MET A 68 1.93 -19.99 -10.35
N LEU A 69 2.29 -21.12 -9.74
CA LEU A 69 3.56 -21.28 -9.03
C LEU A 69 4.75 -21.05 -9.96
N GLU A 70 4.71 -21.59 -11.19
CA GLU A 70 5.78 -21.37 -12.19
C GLU A 70 5.88 -19.89 -12.58
N MET A 71 4.78 -19.17 -12.70
CA MET A 71 4.78 -17.73 -12.98
C MET A 71 5.44 -16.90 -11.87
N VAL A 72 5.28 -17.31 -10.61
CA VAL A 72 5.99 -16.66 -9.50
C VAL A 72 7.41 -17.22 -9.27
N GLY A 73 7.91 -18.04 -10.17
CA GLY A 73 9.28 -18.58 -10.14
C GLY A 73 9.48 -19.76 -9.18
N ILE A 74 8.40 -20.48 -8.84
CA ILE A 74 8.43 -21.70 -8.04
C ILE A 74 8.09 -22.88 -8.94
N PRO A 75 8.96 -23.92 -9.05
CA PRO A 75 8.65 -25.10 -9.88
C PRO A 75 7.31 -25.74 -9.50
N GLY A 76 6.43 -25.99 -10.48
CA GLY A 76 5.07 -26.50 -10.26
C GLY A 76 5.03 -27.86 -9.53
N GLN A 77 6.11 -28.65 -9.61
CA GLN A 77 6.28 -29.91 -8.87
C GLN A 77 6.25 -29.70 -7.34
N ARG A 78 6.65 -28.53 -6.86
CA ARG A 78 6.65 -28.16 -5.44
C ARG A 78 5.25 -27.83 -4.90
N ALA A 79 4.21 -27.86 -5.74
CA ALA A 79 2.82 -27.70 -5.31
C ALA A 79 2.40 -28.73 -4.24
N ALA A 80 3.03 -29.92 -4.21
CA ALA A 80 2.77 -30.96 -3.21
C ALA A 80 3.49 -30.74 -1.87
N GLU A 81 4.31 -29.71 -1.74
CA GLU A 81 5.07 -29.40 -0.54
C GLU A 81 4.24 -28.50 0.43
N TYR A 82 4.64 -28.52 1.68
CA TYR A 82 4.02 -27.73 2.75
C TYR A 82 4.76 -26.40 2.99
N PRO A 83 4.10 -25.38 3.53
CA PRO A 83 4.70 -24.06 3.75
C PRO A 83 6.03 -24.08 4.53
N HIS A 84 6.20 -24.99 5.48
CA HIS A 84 7.44 -25.09 6.27
C HIS A 84 8.67 -25.52 5.43
N GLN A 85 8.48 -26.03 4.23
CA GLN A 85 9.54 -26.43 3.29
C GLN A 85 10.03 -25.26 2.41
N PHE A 86 9.43 -24.07 2.55
CA PHE A 86 9.70 -22.88 1.76
C PHE A 86 10.44 -21.83 2.60
N SER A 87 11.36 -21.09 1.98
CA SER A 87 11.97 -19.88 2.57
C SER A 87 10.95 -18.75 2.67
N GLY A 88 11.26 -17.71 3.43
CA GLY A 88 10.38 -16.52 3.57
C GLY A 88 9.98 -15.91 2.23
N GLY A 89 10.95 -15.64 1.37
CA GLY A 89 10.68 -15.10 0.02
C GLY A 89 9.89 -16.06 -0.89
N MET A 90 10.04 -17.36 -0.72
CA MET A 90 9.22 -18.33 -1.46
C MET A 90 7.78 -18.37 -0.92
N LYS A 91 7.57 -18.28 0.40
CA LYS A 91 6.23 -18.17 0.98
C LYS A 91 5.54 -16.91 0.49
N GLN A 92 6.25 -15.78 0.42
CA GLN A 92 5.71 -14.55 -0.13
C GLN A 92 5.26 -14.73 -1.58
N ARG A 93 6.06 -15.39 -2.42
CA ARG A 93 5.68 -15.72 -3.81
C ARG A 93 4.44 -16.63 -3.89
N VAL A 94 4.28 -17.57 -2.96
CA VAL A 94 3.06 -18.39 -2.85
C VAL A 94 1.84 -17.54 -2.50
N VAL A 95 1.96 -16.60 -1.54
CA VAL A 95 0.87 -15.68 -1.17
C VAL A 95 0.49 -14.78 -2.35
N ILE A 96 1.48 -14.28 -3.10
CA ILE A 96 1.23 -13.52 -4.34
C ILE A 96 0.50 -14.38 -5.38
N ALA A 97 0.90 -15.64 -5.54
CA ALA A 97 0.22 -16.59 -6.43
C ALA A 97 -1.24 -16.80 -6.04
N MET A 98 -1.53 -16.99 -4.74
CA MET A 98 -2.90 -17.10 -4.23
C MET A 98 -3.71 -15.84 -4.52
N ALA A 99 -3.14 -14.66 -4.26
CA ALA A 99 -3.83 -13.40 -4.45
C ALA A 99 -4.17 -13.09 -5.91
N LEU A 100 -3.37 -13.57 -6.87
CA LEU A 100 -3.52 -13.27 -8.30
C LEU A 100 -4.15 -14.39 -9.13
N VAL A 101 -4.34 -15.58 -8.58
CA VAL A 101 -4.78 -16.76 -9.35
C VAL A 101 -6.17 -16.61 -9.97
N CYS A 102 -7.03 -15.78 -9.38
CA CYS A 102 -8.37 -15.46 -9.89
C CYS A 102 -8.40 -14.20 -10.79
N ASN A 103 -7.25 -13.62 -11.13
CA ASN A 103 -7.12 -12.39 -11.94
C ASN A 103 -7.96 -11.22 -11.41
N PRO A 104 -7.71 -10.73 -10.18
CA PRO A 104 -8.52 -9.68 -9.57
C PRO A 104 -8.37 -8.34 -10.32
N ASP A 105 -9.43 -7.52 -10.28
CA ASP A 105 -9.41 -6.15 -10.79
C ASP A 105 -8.51 -5.24 -9.93
N LEU A 106 -8.48 -5.50 -8.61
CA LEU A 106 -7.68 -4.76 -7.62
C LEU A 106 -6.93 -5.71 -6.70
N LEU A 107 -5.62 -5.50 -6.59
CA LEU A 107 -4.76 -6.12 -5.58
C LEU A 107 -4.42 -5.09 -4.49
N ILE A 108 -4.76 -5.38 -3.24
CA ILE A 108 -4.30 -4.60 -2.07
C ILE A 108 -3.08 -5.33 -1.51
N ALA A 109 -1.95 -4.63 -1.44
CA ALA A 109 -0.69 -5.17 -0.93
C ALA A 109 -0.31 -4.39 0.34
N ASP A 110 -0.51 -5.03 1.50
CA ASP A 110 -0.22 -4.44 2.81
C ASP A 110 1.17 -4.87 3.26
N GLU A 111 2.13 -3.95 3.16
CA GLU A 111 3.56 -4.16 3.45
C GLU A 111 4.11 -5.48 2.86
N PRO A 112 3.97 -5.72 1.55
CA PRO A 112 4.19 -7.04 0.95
C PRO A 112 5.64 -7.52 1.00
N THR A 113 6.58 -6.67 1.40
CA THR A 113 8.02 -6.98 1.45
C THR A 113 8.59 -6.89 2.86
N THR A 114 7.78 -6.63 3.86
CA THR A 114 8.22 -6.60 5.27
C THR A 114 8.81 -7.95 5.68
N ALA A 115 9.91 -7.92 6.44
CA ALA A 115 10.71 -9.07 6.87
C ALA A 115 11.42 -9.87 5.76
N LEU A 116 11.56 -9.30 4.55
CA LEU A 116 12.42 -9.85 3.50
C LEU A 116 13.76 -9.10 3.48
N ASP A 117 14.83 -9.80 3.09
CA ASP A 117 16.09 -9.12 2.79
C ASP A 117 15.98 -8.29 1.50
N VAL A 118 16.82 -7.24 1.40
CA VAL A 118 16.76 -6.25 0.31
C VAL A 118 16.78 -6.88 -1.08
N THR A 119 17.55 -7.95 -1.28
CA THR A 119 17.65 -8.62 -2.57
C THR A 119 16.36 -9.36 -2.94
N ILE A 120 15.77 -10.05 -1.98
CA ILE A 120 14.48 -10.74 -2.17
C ILE A 120 13.33 -9.73 -2.31
N GLN A 121 13.37 -8.63 -1.55
CA GLN A 121 12.41 -7.53 -1.67
C GLN A 121 12.34 -7.00 -3.11
N ALA A 122 13.49 -6.63 -3.70
CA ALA A 122 13.55 -6.16 -5.09
C ALA A 122 12.99 -7.19 -6.09
N GLN A 123 13.31 -8.48 -5.91
CA GLN A 123 12.78 -9.55 -6.77
C GLN A 123 11.26 -9.73 -6.63
N VAL A 124 10.71 -9.55 -5.43
CA VAL A 124 9.26 -9.65 -5.18
C VAL A 124 8.53 -8.48 -5.80
N LEU A 125 9.06 -7.26 -5.67
CA LEU A 125 8.48 -6.05 -6.28
C LEU A 125 8.49 -6.13 -7.82
N ASP A 126 9.60 -6.51 -8.43
CA ASP A 126 9.70 -6.73 -9.89
C ASP A 126 8.70 -7.79 -10.37
N LEU A 127 8.54 -8.88 -9.61
CA LEU A 127 7.55 -9.91 -9.90
C LEU A 127 6.12 -9.34 -9.84
N MET A 128 5.78 -8.59 -8.78
CA MET A 128 4.44 -7.99 -8.61
C MET A 128 4.14 -7.00 -9.74
N GLN A 129 5.11 -6.18 -10.14
CA GLN A 129 4.98 -5.26 -11.26
C GLN A 129 4.67 -5.97 -12.58
N LYS A 130 5.45 -7.00 -12.90
CA LYS A 130 5.24 -7.84 -14.11
C LYS A 130 3.86 -8.49 -14.13
N LEU A 131 3.42 -9.02 -12.99
CA LEU A 131 2.10 -9.66 -12.91
C LEU A 131 0.97 -8.64 -12.96
N LYS A 132 1.10 -7.44 -12.34
CA LYS A 132 0.18 -6.31 -12.47
C LYS A 132 -0.05 -5.97 -13.95
N GLU A 133 1.02 -5.83 -14.73
CA GLU A 133 0.94 -5.52 -16.16
C GLU A 133 0.32 -6.67 -16.97
N GLN A 134 0.78 -7.91 -16.72
CA GLN A 134 0.31 -9.09 -17.45
C GLN A 134 -1.19 -9.34 -17.25
N TYR A 135 -1.71 -9.12 -16.05
CA TYR A 135 -3.13 -9.34 -15.71
C TYR A 135 -3.98 -8.07 -15.79
N ASN A 136 -3.38 -6.91 -16.10
CA ASN A 136 -4.05 -5.61 -16.10
C ASN A 136 -4.79 -5.35 -14.78
N THR A 137 -4.15 -5.70 -13.66
CA THR A 137 -4.66 -5.53 -12.30
C THR A 137 -4.23 -4.17 -11.75
N SER A 138 -5.14 -3.40 -11.16
CA SER A 138 -4.79 -2.22 -10.37
C SER A 138 -4.18 -2.65 -9.04
N MET A 139 -3.16 -1.91 -8.55
CA MET A 139 -2.51 -2.24 -7.27
C MET A 139 -2.59 -1.07 -6.31
N LEU A 140 -3.12 -1.32 -5.11
CA LEU A 140 -3.04 -0.42 -3.96
C LEU A 140 -1.96 -0.94 -3.01
N MET A 141 -0.81 -0.25 -2.97
CA MET A 141 0.28 -0.61 -2.07
C MET A 141 0.23 0.21 -0.80
N ILE A 142 0.29 -0.44 0.35
CA ILE A 142 0.44 0.18 1.66
C ILE A 142 1.86 -0.11 2.12
N THR A 143 2.65 0.93 2.34
CA THR A 143 4.05 0.80 2.76
C THR A 143 4.52 2.03 3.52
N HIS A 144 5.54 1.87 4.35
CA HIS A 144 6.27 2.97 4.99
C HIS A 144 7.61 3.26 4.30
N ASP A 145 7.96 2.52 3.25
CA ASP A 145 9.21 2.66 2.51
C ASP A 145 9.03 3.58 1.30
N LEU A 146 9.54 4.81 1.41
CA LEU A 146 9.45 5.81 0.35
C LEU A 146 10.26 5.45 -0.90
N GLY A 147 11.31 4.62 -0.75
CA GLY A 147 12.07 4.10 -1.89
C GLY A 147 11.22 3.18 -2.76
N ILE A 148 10.45 2.28 -2.13
CA ILE A 148 9.49 1.43 -2.85
C ILE A 148 8.43 2.28 -3.55
N VAL A 149 7.90 3.29 -2.86
CA VAL A 149 6.89 4.20 -3.45
C VAL A 149 7.42 4.86 -4.70
N ALA A 150 8.64 5.40 -4.66
CA ALA A 150 9.27 6.06 -5.80
C ALA A 150 9.51 5.11 -7.00
N GLU A 151 9.73 3.81 -6.73
CA GLU A 151 10.04 2.83 -7.77
C GLU A 151 8.79 2.25 -8.46
N VAL A 152 7.68 2.05 -7.71
CA VAL A 152 6.58 1.21 -8.21
C VAL A 152 5.21 1.90 -8.28
N CYS A 153 5.05 3.09 -7.69
CA CYS A 153 3.76 3.77 -7.63
C CYS A 153 3.62 4.83 -8.74
N ASP A 154 2.40 5.03 -9.23
CA ASP A 154 2.05 6.09 -10.18
C ASP A 154 1.52 7.32 -9.42
N GLU A 155 0.73 7.07 -8.36
CA GLU A 155 0.12 8.08 -7.47
C GLU A 155 0.39 7.73 -6.02
N VAL A 156 0.49 8.74 -5.16
CA VAL A 156 0.85 8.60 -3.75
C VAL A 156 -0.13 9.33 -2.86
N SER A 157 -0.56 8.67 -1.79
CA SER A 157 -1.35 9.30 -0.73
C SER A 157 -0.59 9.20 0.59
N ILE A 158 -0.19 10.34 1.14
CA ILE A 158 0.47 10.41 2.45
C ILE A 158 -0.60 10.46 3.54
N MET A 159 -0.51 9.53 4.49
CA MET A 159 -1.47 9.42 5.59
C MET A 159 -0.83 9.80 6.93
N TYR A 160 -1.54 10.60 7.72
CA TYR A 160 -1.16 10.93 9.09
C TYR A 160 -2.39 10.86 10.00
N ALA A 161 -2.27 10.18 11.14
CA ALA A 161 -3.34 10.04 12.13
C ALA A 161 -4.71 9.61 11.51
N GLY A 162 -4.68 8.62 10.62
CA GLY A 162 -5.87 8.06 9.97
C GLY A 162 -6.50 8.93 8.87
N ARG A 163 -5.80 9.97 8.40
CA ARG A 163 -6.28 10.85 7.33
C ARG A 163 -5.23 11.04 6.25
N ILE A 164 -5.68 11.15 5.01
CA ILE A 164 -4.83 11.60 3.91
C ILE A 164 -4.56 13.09 4.14
N VAL A 165 -3.29 13.45 4.19
CA VAL A 165 -2.81 14.83 4.39
C VAL A 165 -2.27 15.43 3.11
N GLU A 166 -1.82 14.60 2.18
CA GLU A 166 -1.35 15.02 0.86
C GLU A 166 -1.56 13.87 -0.12
N HIS A 167 -1.94 14.17 -1.36
CA HIS A 167 -2.10 13.21 -2.45
C HIS A 167 -1.68 13.85 -3.75
N GLY A 168 -0.98 13.07 -4.58
CA GLY A 168 -0.53 13.52 -5.90
C GLY A 168 0.21 12.44 -6.65
N ASN A 169 0.69 12.77 -7.86
CA ASN A 169 1.62 11.93 -8.58
C ASN A 169 3.01 11.96 -7.91
N LEU A 170 3.98 11.20 -8.42
CA LEU A 170 5.33 11.16 -7.85
C LEU A 170 6.00 12.54 -7.82
N GLU A 171 5.90 13.33 -8.91
CA GLU A 171 6.48 14.67 -9.00
C GLU A 171 5.87 15.63 -7.97
N ASP A 172 4.53 15.57 -7.80
CA ASP A 172 3.83 16.38 -6.80
C ASP A 172 4.34 16.09 -5.38
N ILE A 173 4.53 14.83 -5.05
CA ILE A 173 4.88 14.41 -3.69
C ILE A 173 6.38 14.54 -3.42
N PHE A 174 7.25 14.17 -4.35
CA PHE A 174 8.69 14.14 -4.12
C PHE A 174 9.38 15.47 -4.42
N GLU A 175 8.91 16.23 -5.43
CA GLU A 175 9.57 17.49 -5.83
C GLU A 175 8.77 18.73 -5.38
N ASN A 176 7.42 18.64 -5.35
CA ASN A 176 6.54 19.75 -5.05
C ASN A 176 5.79 19.58 -3.72
N THR A 177 6.41 18.86 -2.77
CA THR A 177 5.84 18.58 -1.44
C THR A 177 5.20 19.83 -0.81
N SER A 178 3.96 19.69 -0.35
CA SER A 178 3.18 20.82 0.15
C SER A 178 2.79 20.68 1.63
N HIS A 179 2.61 19.46 2.15
CA HIS A 179 2.26 19.28 3.55
C HIS A 179 3.50 19.21 4.44
N PRO A 180 3.56 19.94 5.58
CA PRO A 180 4.72 19.92 6.48
C PRO A 180 5.10 18.55 7.06
N TYR A 181 4.17 17.62 7.14
CA TYR A 181 4.48 16.24 7.52
C TYR A 181 5.25 15.50 6.42
N THR A 182 4.83 15.65 5.16
CA THR A 182 5.52 15.04 4.01
C THR A 182 6.93 15.63 3.87
N GLU A 183 7.08 16.95 4.01
CA GLU A 183 8.37 17.63 4.05
C GLU A 183 9.28 17.04 5.15
N GLY A 184 8.73 16.84 6.36
CA GLY A 184 9.46 16.23 7.47
C GLY A 184 9.82 14.76 7.25
N LEU A 185 8.98 13.99 6.52
CA LEU A 185 9.32 12.61 6.14
C LEU A 185 10.56 12.57 5.25
N PHE A 186 10.60 13.41 4.20
CA PHE A 186 11.78 13.50 3.32
C PHE A 186 13.00 14.05 4.05
N GLY A 187 12.86 15.07 4.91
CA GLY A 187 13.95 15.60 5.72
C GLY A 187 14.53 14.60 6.74
N SER A 188 13.81 13.49 6.98
CA SER A 188 14.29 12.41 7.84
C SER A 188 15.02 11.30 7.07
N LEU A 189 15.03 11.34 5.73
CA LEU A 189 15.77 10.38 4.92
C LEU A 189 17.24 10.78 4.80
N PRO A 190 18.16 9.80 4.83
CA PRO A 190 19.59 10.09 4.58
C PRO A 190 19.79 10.48 3.12
N ASP A 191 20.40 11.64 2.88
CA ASP A 191 20.88 12.02 1.57
C ASP A 191 22.16 11.26 1.23
N ILE A 192 22.13 10.52 0.13
CA ILE A 192 23.27 9.71 -0.32
C ILE A 192 24.38 10.61 -0.90
N GLU A 193 24.03 11.75 -1.49
CA GLU A 193 24.98 12.70 -2.08
C GLU A 193 25.63 13.59 -1.02
N HIS A 194 24.90 13.94 0.04
CA HIS A 194 25.35 14.84 1.11
C HIS A 194 25.42 14.10 2.46
N ARG A 195 26.25 13.06 2.55
CA ARG A 195 26.42 12.18 3.73
C ARG A 195 26.80 12.88 5.04
N THR A 196 27.14 14.16 4.99
CA THR A 196 27.56 14.97 6.16
C THR A 196 26.43 15.81 6.74
N GLU A 197 25.27 15.87 6.11
CA GLU A 197 24.13 16.60 6.65
C GLU A 197 23.46 15.82 7.77
N GLU A 198 23.14 16.52 8.88
CA GLU A 198 22.41 15.91 9.99
C GLU A 198 20.98 15.63 9.56
N LEU A 199 20.48 14.45 9.91
CA LEU A 199 19.07 14.10 9.69
C LEU A 199 18.18 15.01 10.53
N HIS A 200 17.11 15.51 9.93
CA HIS A 200 16.13 16.37 10.58
C HIS A 200 14.85 15.58 10.92
N PRO A 201 14.84 14.79 12.01
CA PRO A 201 13.67 14.00 12.36
C PRO A 201 12.51 14.93 12.76
N ILE A 202 11.29 14.51 12.44
CA ILE A 202 10.09 15.23 12.86
C ILE A 202 10.02 15.22 14.40
N PRO A 203 10.02 16.38 15.07
CA PRO A 203 10.04 16.45 16.52
C PRO A 203 8.75 15.93 17.16
N GLY A 204 8.83 15.51 18.44
CA GLY A 204 7.68 15.09 19.23
C GLY A 204 7.22 13.66 18.94
N LEU A 205 6.21 13.21 19.70
CA LEU A 205 5.62 11.89 19.59
C LEU A 205 4.40 11.89 18.64
N MET A 206 4.13 10.74 18.06
CA MET A 206 2.86 10.51 17.35
C MET A 206 1.70 10.71 18.31
N PRO A 207 0.58 11.33 17.87
CA PRO A 207 -0.60 11.44 18.70
C PRO A 207 -1.20 10.05 18.97
N ASP A 208 -1.81 9.91 20.16
CA ASP A 208 -2.57 8.71 20.48
C ASP A 208 -3.76 8.59 19.52
N PRO A 209 -3.92 7.46 18.81
CA PRO A 209 -5.04 7.26 17.90
C PRO A 209 -6.41 7.34 18.57
N THR A 210 -6.48 7.08 19.90
CA THR A 210 -7.71 7.13 20.69
C THR A 210 -8.02 8.51 21.24
N ASP A 211 -7.01 9.41 21.28
CA ASP A 211 -7.15 10.81 21.79
C ASP A 211 -6.40 11.76 20.85
N LEU A 212 -6.96 11.95 19.67
CA LEU A 212 -6.39 12.86 18.67
C LEU A 212 -6.50 14.32 19.10
N PRO A 213 -5.45 15.14 18.89
CA PRO A 213 -5.49 16.56 19.22
C PRO A 213 -6.60 17.28 18.42
N SER A 214 -7.16 18.35 19.03
CA SER A 214 -8.11 19.23 18.37
C SER A 214 -7.47 19.91 17.16
N GLY A 215 -8.26 20.34 16.21
CA GLY A 215 -7.79 21.03 15.00
C GLY A 215 -7.01 20.10 14.06
N CYS A 216 -5.90 20.60 13.51
CA CYS A 216 -5.00 19.82 12.64
C CYS A 216 -4.27 18.74 13.47
N PRO A 217 -4.37 17.44 13.15
CA PRO A 217 -3.72 16.38 13.94
C PRO A 217 -2.19 16.49 13.99
N PHE A 218 -1.59 17.14 12.99
CA PHE A 218 -0.14 17.34 12.94
C PHE A 218 0.34 18.57 13.69
N HIS A 219 -0.56 19.47 14.16
CA HIS A 219 -0.19 20.76 14.77
C HIS A 219 0.83 20.65 15.92
N PRO A 220 0.83 19.60 16.80
CA PRO A 220 1.81 19.52 17.90
C PRO A 220 3.25 19.30 17.43
N ARG A 221 3.43 18.83 16.20
CA ARG A 221 4.72 18.50 15.61
C ARG A 221 5.09 19.39 14.42
N CYS A 222 4.19 20.29 14.02
CA CYS A 222 4.34 21.14 12.85
C CYS A 222 5.20 22.38 13.18
N ALA A 223 6.30 22.56 12.46
CA ALA A 223 7.16 23.74 12.61
C ALA A 223 6.45 25.06 12.24
N TYR A 224 5.40 24.99 11.42
CA TYR A 224 4.63 26.14 10.94
C TYR A 224 3.28 26.31 11.68
N CYS A 225 3.13 25.68 12.85
CA CYS A 225 1.89 25.69 13.62
C CYS A 225 1.49 27.13 14.04
N THR A 226 0.21 27.47 13.82
CA THR A 226 -0.41 28.70 14.31
C THR A 226 -1.55 28.37 15.29
N GLU A 227 -2.09 29.38 15.99
CA GLU A 227 -3.25 29.21 16.89
C GLU A 227 -4.47 28.63 16.14
N LEU A 228 -4.63 28.98 14.87
CA LEU A 228 -5.72 28.45 14.05
C LEU A 228 -5.59 26.94 13.85
N CYS A 229 -4.36 26.43 13.67
CA CYS A 229 -4.10 25.00 13.52
C CYS A 229 -4.50 24.16 14.74
N LYS A 230 -4.51 24.76 15.93
CA LYS A 230 -4.91 24.08 17.18
C LYS A 230 -6.42 23.88 17.32
N THR A 231 -7.21 24.70 16.63
CA THR A 231 -8.66 24.74 16.79
C THR A 231 -9.43 24.35 15.54
N ARG A 232 -8.87 24.63 14.36
CA ARG A 232 -9.51 24.33 13.07
C ARG A 232 -8.86 23.13 12.39
N ARG A 233 -9.71 22.18 11.97
CA ARG A 233 -9.27 21.03 11.17
C ARG A 233 -9.16 21.44 9.70
N PRO A 234 -8.02 21.17 9.03
CA PRO A 234 -7.88 21.48 7.61
C PRO A 234 -8.82 20.60 6.78
N VAL A 235 -9.26 21.14 5.65
CA VAL A 235 -9.97 20.41 4.61
C VAL A 235 -9.03 20.17 3.43
N GLU A 236 -9.37 19.20 2.61
CA GLU A 236 -8.63 18.93 1.39
C GLU A 236 -8.76 20.11 0.42
N THR A 237 -7.63 20.69 0.04
CA THR A 237 -7.52 21.81 -0.90
C THR A 237 -6.80 21.30 -2.16
N ARG A 238 -7.36 21.60 -3.33
CA ARG A 238 -6.78 21.21 -4.61
C ARG A 238 -5.74 22.26 -5.04
N LEU A 239 -4.51 21.82 -5.30
CA LEU A 239 -3.42 22.66 -5.76
C LEU A 239 -3.26 22.60 -7.29
N SER A 240 -3.44 21.42 -7.87
CA SER A 240 -3.40 21.18 -9.31
C SER A 240 -4.44 20.11 -9.70
N ASP A 241 -4.40 19.64 -10.95
CA ASP A 241 -5.27 18.56 -11.41
C ASP A 241 -4.95 17.21 -10.75
N THR A 242 -3.72 17.02 -10.30
CA THR A 242 -3.23 15.78 -9.68
C THR A 242 -2.94 15.94 -8.19
N HIS A 243 -2.73 17.18 -7.68
CA HIS A 243 -2.21 17.44 -6.34
C HIS A 243 -3.26 18.02 -5.40
N THR A 244 -3.48 17.38 -4.27
CA THR A 244 -4.33 17.88 -3.17
C THR A 244 -3.59 17.83 -1.83
N VAL A 245 -3.90 18.77 -0.93
CA VAL A 245 -3.28 18.90 0.40
C VAL A 245 -4.31 19.30 1.45
N ALA A 246 -4.22 18.70 2.64
CA ALA A 246 -5.04 19.05 3.80
C ALA A 246 -4.23 19.90 4.80
N CYS A 247 -3.97 21.16 4.45
CA CYS A 247 -3.23 22.11 5.29
C CYS A 247 -3.85 23.50 5.23
N LEU A 248 -4.04 24.14 6.40
CA LEU A 248 -4.64 25.47 6.50
C LEU A 248 -3.86 26.56 5.75
N ALA A 249 -2.57 26.34 5.47
CA ALA A 249 -1.77 27.30 4.71
C ALA A 249 -2.25 27.49 3.26
N TYR A 250 -2.95 26.50 2.72
CA TYR A 250 -3.48 26.52 1.35
C TYR A 250 -4.98 26.85 1.29
N GLU A 251 -5.65 26.96 2.42
CA GLU A 251 -7.05 27.37 2.47
C GLU A 251 -7.16 28.91 2.41
N GLU A 252 -8.05 29.43 1.58
CA GLU A 252 -8.28 30.86 1.44
C GLU A 252 -8.70 31.51 2.76
N GLY A 253 -8.19 32.72 3.03
CA GLY A 253 -8.58 33.53 4.17
C GLY A 253 -8.04 33.08 5.53
N THR A 254 -7.19 32.05 5.61
CA THR A 254 -6.64 31.57 6.90
C THR A 254 -5.47 32.41 7.41
N GLY A 255 -4.72 33.08 6.52
CA GLY A 255 -3.52 33.83 6.87
C GLY A 255 -2.34 32.98 7.36
N VAL A 256 -2.44 31.64 7.31
CA VAL A 256 -1.34 30.72 7.64
C VAL A 256 -0.33 30.71 6.50
N VAL A 257 0.96 30.84 6.82
CA VAL A 257 2.05 30.88 5.84
C VAL A 257 3.08 29.83 6.20
N LEU A 258 3.45 28.98 5.24
CA LEU A 258 4.60 28.09 5.35
C LEU A 258 5.87 28.90 5.05
N GLY A 259 6.83 28.90 5.98
CA GLY A 259 8.06 29.67 5.81
C GLY A 259 8.83 29.25 4.58
N GLY A 260 8.95 30.14 3.58
CA GLY A 260 9.84 29.96 2.41
C GLY A 260 9.24 29.39 1.14
N LYS A 261 8.03 28.84 1.16
CA LYS A 261 7.34 28.32 -0.03
C LYS A 261 6.05 29.11 -0.31
N ARG A 262 6.17 30.36 -0.76
CA ARG A 262 5.17 30.96 -1.65
C ARG A 262 5.85 31.10 -3.01
N SER A 263 5.49 30.24 -3.93
CA SER A 263 5.65 30.52 -5.36
C SER A 263 4.88 31.79 -5.70
N GLU A 264 5.52 32.64 -6.42
CA GLU A 264 4.94 33.77 -7.15
C GLU A 264 3.82 33.31 -8.09
#